data_3cc1c9cc4455a1cba73a13e8493432eb
#
_entry.id   3cc1c9cc4455a1cba73a13e8493432eb
#
_cell.length_a   1.000
_cell.length_b   1.000
_cell.length_c   1.000
_cell.angle_alpha   90.00
_cell.angle_beta   90.00
_cell.angle_gamma   90.00
#
_symmetry.space_group_name_H-M   'P 1'
#
loop_
_entity.id
_entity.type
_entity.pdbx_description
1 polymer ?
#
loop_
_entity_poly.entity_id
_entity_poly.type
_entity_poly.pdbx_seq_one_letter_code
_entity_poly.pdbx_strand_id
1 'polypeptide(L)'
;KSFIVPLDQEKFKVIQAIFNTQKKFKDSTFYDVSSWTIPLAFDVNYESTSDINLIGDVIDADQKIITKKIKKANYAYIFETHGYFYPKALYKILDNGLRAKVSMRKFKIQNKSFDFGTIMVPVQNQNLTSDEIHELLSKVSVDSELNFYETDTGASQEGIDLGSRNFKNIKKPKIGLLVGDGVRSYDAGEIWYIMDRQYNIPISKIDTRILERINLEKYTHFIFPSYSGILSETTIHKIKSWIERGGTLILYREAIQWAKKN
;
A
#
# COMPACT_ATOMS: atom_id res chain seq x y z
N LYS A 1 20.88 -11.30 -0.93
CA LYS A 1 21.61 -10.06 -0.64
C LYS A 1 21.02 -9.50 0.65
N SER A 2 21.86 -9.30 1.66
CA SER A 2 21.47 -8.81 2.98
C SER A 2 22.24 -7.55 3.32
N PHE A 3 21.69 -6.72 4.19
CA PHE A 3 22.38 -5.57 4.77
C PHE A 3 22.85 -5.94 6.17
N ILE A 4 24.03 -5.51 6.55
CA ILE A 4 24.57 -5.71 7.88
C ILE A 4 24.64 -4.36 8.59
N VAL A 5 24.11 -4.32 9.79
CA VAL A 5 24.13 -3.13 10.64
C VAL A 5 25.02 -3.43 11.84
N PRO A 6 26.29 -2.94 11.87
CA PRO A 6 27.16 -3.14 13.00
C PRO A 6 26.61 -2.48 14.26
N LEU A 7 26.70 -3.19 15.41
CA LEU A 7 26.31 -2.63 16.69
C LEU A 7 27.44 -1.84 17.39
N ASP A 8 28.67 -1.97 16.89
CA ASP A 8 29.83 -1.21 17.39
C ASP A 8 29.80 0.22 16.89
N GLN A 9 28.85 1.01 17.40
CA GLN A 9 28.67 2.42 17.07
C GLN A 9 27.94 3.16 18.20
N GLU A 10 28.09 4.47 18.27
CA GLU A 10 27.56 5.32 19.33
C GLU A 10 26.04 5.13 19.60
N LYS A 11 25.26 4.91 18.52
CA LYS A 11 23.80 4.76 18.60
C LYS A 11 23.33 3.31 18.68
N PHE A 12 24.17 2.38 19.14
CA PHE A 12 23.82 0.96 19.19
C PHE A 12 22.51 0.65 19.94
N LYS A 13 22.20 1.41 21.01
CA LYS A 13 20.96 1.24 21.78
C LYS A 13 19.69 1.54 20.95
N VAL A 14 19.78 2.52 20.03
CA VAL A 14 18.67 2.83 19.11
C VAL A 14 18.47 1.68 18.14
N ILE A 15 19.57 1.14 17.59
CA ILE A 15 19.51 0.00 16.68
C ILE A 15 18.92 -1.22 17.40
N GLN A 16 19.38 -1.52 18.61
CA GLN A 16 18.78 -2.60 19.42
C GLN A 16 17.28 -2.41 19.64
N ALA A 17 16.85 -1.18 19.96
CA ALA A 17 15.43 -0.87 20.15
C ALA A 17 14.60 -1.07 18.87
N ILE A 18 15.14 -0.71 17.69
CA ILE A 18 14.49 -0.92 16.37
C ILE A 18 14.24 -2.40 16.10
N PHE A 19 15.24 -3.26 16.42
CA PHE A 19 15.15 -4.70 16.16
C PHE A 19 14.57 -5.50 17.32
N ASN A 20 14.28 -4.87 18.48
CA ASN A 20 13.70 -5.55 19.63
C ASN A 20 12.25 -5.96 19.36
N THR A 21 11.96 -7.24 19.50
CA THR A 21 10.61 -7.78 19.33
C THR A 21 9.87 -7.79 20.67
N GLN A 22 9.03 -6.79 20.89
CA GLN A 22 8.20 -6.67 22.10
C GLN A 22 6.74 -6.99 21.77
N LYS A 23 6.28 -8.20 22.10
CA LYS A 23 4.90 -8.65 21.82
C LYS A 23 3.96 -8.58 23.03
N LYS A 24 4.51 -8.52 24.25
CA LYS A 24 3.75 -8.49 25.51
C LYS A 24 4.46 -7.60 26.52
N PHE A 25 3.69 -6.85 27.27
CA PHE A 25 4.16 -6.06 28.40
C PHE A 25 3.76 -6.75 29.70
N LYS A 26 4.61 -6.67 30.71
CA LYS A 26 4.35 -7.27 32.06
C LYS A 26 3.27 -6.50 32.79
N ASP A 27 3.22 -5.20 32.58
CA ASP A 27 2.27 -4.30 33.22
C ASP A 27 1.13 -3.96 32.23
N SER A 28 -0.10 -4.30 32.62
CA SER A 28 -1.29 -4.01 31.83
C SER A 28 -1.68 -2.54 31.84
N THR A 29 -1.12 -1.75 32.73
CA THR A 29 -1.30 -0.29 32.82
C THR A 29 -0.25 0.48 32.03
N PHE A 30 0.72 -0.23 31.46
CA PHE A 30 1.76 0.37 30.62
C PHE A 30 1.14 1.02 29.39
N TYR A 31 1.42 2.30 29.23
CA TYR A 31 0.99 3.08 28.07
C TYR A 31 2.21 3.54 27.28
N ASP A 32 2.29 3.09 26.04
CA ASP A 32 3.32 3.52 25.10
C ASP A 32 2.69 3.82 23.75
N VAL A 33 3.06 4.93 23.18
CA VAL A 33 2.65 5.38 21.84
C VAL A 33 3.71 5.07 20.78
N SER A 34 4.85 4.52 21.18
CA SER A 34 5.94 4.17 20.27
C SER A 34 5.61 2.92 19.45
N SER A 35 6.13 2.85 18.25
CA SER A 35 6.08 1.63 17.45
C SER A 35 7.14 0.65 17.91
N TRP A 36 6.72 -0.52 18.35
CA TRP A 36 7.58 -1.63 18.68
C TRP A 36 7.67 -2.60 17.53
N THR A 37 8.76 -3.37 17.47
CA THR A 37 8.93 -4.41 16.46
C THR A 37 8.88 -3.89 15.02
N ILE A 38 9.61 -2.81 14.75
CA ILE A 38 9.65 -2.16 13.44
C ILE A 38 9.91 -3.14 12.28
N PRO A 39 10.84 -4.10 12.37
CA PRO A 39 11.04 -5.09 11.30
C PRO A 39 9.78 -5.87 10.94
N LEU A 40 8.93 -6.21 11.91
CA LEU A 40 7.66 -6.89 11.65
C LEU A 40 6.64 -5.98 10.96
N ALA A 41 6.64 -4.69 11.28
CA ALA A 41 5.76 -3.72 10.64
C ALA A 41 6.08 -3.52 9.15
N PHE A 42 7.34 -3.72 8.76
CA PHE A 42 7.82 -3.60 7.37
C PHE A 42 8.07 -4.96 6.69
N ASP A 43 7.66 -6.07 7.31
CA ASP A 43 7.88 -7.44 6.79
C ASP A 43 9.35 -7.71 6.45
N VAL A 44 10.26 -7.27 7.32
CA VAL A 44 11.72 -7.42 7.16
C VAL A 44 12.20 -8.65 7.94
N ASN A 45 12.78 -9.59 7.23
CA ASN A 45 13.50 -10.69 7.86
C ASN A 45 14.84 -10.21 8.40
N TYR A 46 15.12 -10.52 9.65
CA TYR A 46 16.38 -10.14 10.27
C TYR A 46 16.87 -11.22 11.24
N GLU A 47 18.16 -11.26 11.42
CA GLU A 47 18.85 -12.17 12.35
C GLU A 47 20.08 -11.47 12.93
N SER A 48 20.42 -11.82 14.17
CA SER A 48 21.66 -11.35 14.79
C SER A 48 22.79 -12.33 14.53
N THR A 49 23.99 -11.81 14.21
CA THR A 49 25.19 -12.62 14.01
C THR A 49 26.39 -11.99 14.70
N SER A 50 27.34 -12.83 15.10
CA SER A 50 28.66 -12.40 15.59
C SER A 50 29.77 -12.57 14.54
N ASP A 51 29.41 -13.04 13.34
CA ASP A 51 30.40 -13.25 12.27
C ASP A 51 30.73 -11.93 11.57
N ILE A 52 31.89 -11.37 11.92
CA ILE A 52 32.40 -10.13 11.35
C ILE A 52 32.82 -10.25 9.89
N ASN A 53 33.05 -11.48 9.37
CA ASN A 53 33.45 -11.69 7.98
C ASN A 53 32.30 -11.42 7.00
N LEU A 54 31.08 -11.29 7.49
CA LEU A 54 29.90 -10.95 6.70
C LEU A 54 29.83 -9.44 6.40
N ILE A 55 30.63 -8.60 7.05
CA ILE A 55 30.65 -7.16 6.84
C ILE A 55 31.26 -6.89 5.46
N GLY A 56 30.46 -6.25 4.60
CA GLY A 56 30.89 -5.82 3.26
C GLY A 56 31.19 -4.32 3.19
N ASP A 57 31.11 -3.78 1.99
CA ASP A 57 31.34 -2.34 1.76
C ASP A 57 30.28 -1.49 2.45
N VAL A 58 30.69 -0.30 2.90
CA VAL A 58 29.77 0.69 3.48
C VAL A 58 28.78 1.15 2.42
N ILE A 59 27.50 1.13 2.80
CA ILE A 59 26.41 1.60 1.94
C ILE A 59 26.02 3.00 2.40
N ASP A 60 26.06 3.96 1.49
CA ASP A 60 25.60 5.32 1.74
C ASP A 60 24.07 5.32 1.91
N ALA A 61 23.55 6.10 2.88
CA ALA A 61 22.14 6.27 3.12
C ALA A 61 21.37 6.83 1.91
N ASP A 62 22.06 7.59 1.05
CA ASP A 62 21.50 8.15 -0.18
C ASP A 62 21.53 7.18 -1.37
N GLN A 63 22.07 5.98 -1.18
CA GLN A 63 22.14 4.99 -2.25
C GLN A 63 20.73 4.48 -2.57
N LYS A 64 20.16 4.95 -3.67
CA LYS A 64 18.87 4.48 -4.17
C LYS A 64 18.90 2.97 -4.41
N ILE A 65 17.83 2.31 -4.04
CA ILE A 65 17.63 0.89 -4.39
C ILE A 65 17.66 0.78 -5.91
N ILE A 66 18.69 0.10 -6.43
CA ILE A 66 18.78 -0.14 -7.87
C ILE A 66 17.73 -1.19 -8.23
N THR A 67 16.65 -0.74 -8.86
CA THR A 67 15.66 -1.65 -9.44
C THR A 67 16.25 -2.34 -10.66
N LYS A 68 15.86 -3.58 -10.87
CA LYS A 68 16.25 -4.34 -12.06
C LYS A 68 15.66 -3.64 -13.29
N LYS A 69 16.49 -3.41 -14.31
CA LYS A 69 16.01 -2.89 -15.59
C LYS A 69 14.94 -3.83 -16.18
N ILE A 70 13.77 -3.29 -16.46
CA ILE A 70 12.66 -4.05 -17.03
C ILE A 70 12.93 -4.27 -18.51
N LYS A 71 12.66 -5.50 -19.00
CA LYS A 71 12.63 -5.79 -20.43
C LYS A 71 11.23 -5.58 -20.97
N LYS A 72 11.12 -5.39 -22.28
CA LYS A 72 9.81 -5.27 -22.93
C LYS A 72 9.12 -6.65 -22.90
N ALA A 73 7.88 -6.68 -22.37
CA ALA A 73 7.07 -7.89 -22.32
C ALA A 73 6.08 -7.91 -23.48
N ASN A 74 5.79 -9.11 -23.99
CA ASN A 74 4.77 -9.30 -25.02
C ASN A 74 3.39 -9.62 -24.41
N TYR A 75 3.33 -10.15 -23.18
CA TYR A 75 2.07 -10.57 -22.55
C TYR A 75 1.70 -9.71 -21.34
N ALA A 76 2.55 -9.64 -20.31
CA ALA A 76 2.25 -8.89 -19.09
C ALA A 76 3.50 -8.49 -18.30
N TYR A 77 3.32 -7.49 -17.43
CA TYR A 77 4.24 -7.12 -16.37
C TYR A 77 3.61 -7.46 -15.02
N ILE A 78 4.41 -8.00 -14.10
CA ILE A 78 3.96 -8.50 -12.80
C ILE A 78 4.81 -7.83 -11.71
N PHE A 79 4.19 -7.40 -10.60
CA PHE A 79 4.92 -6.95 -9.42
C PHE A 79 4.22 -7.36 -8.14
N GLU A 80 5.02 -7.59 -7.10
CA GLU A 80 4.55 -8.00 -5.78
C GLU A 80 4.20 -6.77 -4.93
N THR A 81 3.30 -6.96 -3.96
CA THR A 81 2.77 -5.87 -3.12
C THR A 81 3.45 -5.79 -1.74
N HIS A 82 4.65 -6.36 -1.59
CA HIS A 82 5.43 -6.31 -0.35
C HIS A 82 6.21 -5.00 -0.17
N GLY A 83 6.57 -4.34 -1.28
CA GLY A 83 7.32 -3.09 -1.24
C GLY A 83 6.51 -1.94 -0.68
N TYR A 84 7.12 -1.09 0.15
CA TYR A 84 6.46 0.06 0.79
C TYR A 84 5.74 0.98 -0.23
N PHE A 85 6.32 1.18 -1.40
CA PHE A 85 5.80 2.08 -2.42
C PHE A 85 4.88 1.40 -3.46
N TYR A 86 4.45 0.14 -3.26
CA TYR A 86 3.54 -0.49 -4.23
C TYR A 86 2.22 0.28 -4.45
N PRO A 87 1.61 0.96 -3.43
CA PRO A 87 0.40 1.74 -3.67
C PRO A 87 0.65 2.91 -4.61
N LYS A 88 1.81 3.56 -4.50
CA LYS A 88 2.26 4.63 -5.41
C LYS A 88 2.36 4.12 -6.85
N ALA A 89 3.02 2.96 -7.05
CA ALA A 89 3.15 2.33 -8.35
C ALA A 89 1.78 1.99 -8.95
N LEU A 90 0.94 1.28 -8.20
CA LEU A 90 -0.38 0.87 -8.65
C LEU A 90 -1.26 2.07 -9.01
N TYR A 91 -1.28 3.10 -8.14
CA TYR A 91 -2.06 4.30 -8.42
C TYR A 91 -1.58 5.00 -9.69
N LYS A 92 -0.27 5.16 -9.87
CA LYS A 92 0.32 5.77 -11.06
C LYS A 92 -0.04 5.02 -12.35
N ILE A 93 -0.05 3.69 -12.31
CA ILE A 93 -0.47 2.82 -13.42
C ILE A 93 -1.94 3.09 -13.77
N LEU A 94 -2.82 3.06 -12.77
CA LEU A 94 -4.26 3.29 -12.96
C LEU A 94 -4.58 4.73 -13.37
N ASP A 95 -3.81 5.70 -12.88
CA ASP A 95 -3.98 7.13 -13.22
C ASP A 95 -3.62 7.43 -14.68
N ASN A 96 -2.69 6.69 -15.25
CA ASN A 96 -2.36 6.75 -16.68
C ASN A 96 -3.31 5.91 -17.57
N GLY A 97 -4.42 5.43 -17.01
CA GLY A 97 -5.46 4.72 -17.75
C GLY A 97 -5.13 3.27 -18.07
N LEU A 98 -4.04 2.72 -17.52
CA LEU A 98 -3.73 1.31 -17.70
C LEU A 98 -4.65 0.43 -16.83
N ARG A 99 -5.04 -0.69 -17.40
CA ARG A 99 -5.74 -1.75 -16.68
C ARG A 99 -4.73 -2.56 -15.88
N ALA A 100 -5.04 -2.80 -14.62
CA ALA A 100 -4.30 -3.70 -13.76
C ALA A 100 -5.24 -4.71 -13.11
N LYS A 101 -4.72 -5.87 -12.78
CA LYS A 101 -5.45 -6.95 -12.11
C LYS A 101 -4.67 -7.42 -10.89
N VAL A 102 -5.40 -7.89 -9.88
CA VAL A 102 -4.82 -8.50 -8.69
C VAL A 102 -5.07 -10.00 -8.68
N SER A 103 -4.04 -10.76 -8.36
CA SER A 103 -4.16 -12.22 -8.18
C SER A 103 -4.84 -12.55 -6.86
N MET A 104 -5.89 -13.37 -6.93
CA MET A 104 -6.60 -13.90 -5.76
C MET A 104 -6.07 -15.27 -5.32
N ARG A 105 -5.05 -15.79 -5.98
CA ARG A 105 -4.42 -17.09 -5.68
C ARG A 105 -2.94 -17.03 -6.03
N LYS A 106 -2.17 -17.91 -5.41
CA LYS A 106 -0.75 -18.13 -5.73
C LYS A 106 -0.59 -18.73 -7.14
N PHE A 107 0.52 -18.40 -7.77
CA PHE A 107 0.88 -18.95 -9.08
C PHE A 107 2.39 -18.93 -9.27
N LYS A 108 2.88 -19.69 -10.24
CA LYS A 108 4.29 -19.74 -10.60
C LYS A 108 4.45 -19.56 -12.10
N ILE A 109 5.29 -18.63 -12.50
CA ILE A 109 5.60 -18.36 -13.90
C ILE A 109 7.10 -18.07 -14.03
N GLN A 110 7.73 -18.59 -15.10
CA GLN A 110 9.18 -18.43 -15.34
C GLN A 110 10.04 -18.79 -14.12
N ASN A 111 9.71 -19.89 -13.44
CA ASN A 111 10.37 -20.38 -12.22
C ASN A 111 10.29 -19.46 -10.99
N LYS A 112 9.52 -18.36 -11.05
CA LYS A 112 9.24 -17.50 -9.90
C LYS A 112 7.83 -17.75 -9.37
N SER A 113 7.75 -17.99 -8.05
CA SER A 113 6.48 -18.08 -7.33
C SER A 113 6.01 -16.67 -6.93
N PHE A 114 4.71 -16.46 -7.08
CA PHE A 114 4.02 -15.24 -6.73
C PHE A 114 2.87 -15.54 -5.77
N ASP A 115 2.70 -14.70 -4.77
CA ASP A 115 1.62 -14.84 -3.79
C ASP A 115 0.33 -14.15 -4.25
N PHE A 116 -0.77 -14.43 -3.54
CA PHE A 116 -2.00 -13.65 -3.71
C PHE A 116 -1.72 -12.17 -3.42
N GLY A 117 -2.50 -11.28 -4.04
CA GLY A 117 -2.26 -9.84 -3.96
C GLY A 117 -1.27 -9.32 -5.00
N THR A 118 -0.53 -10.18 -5.68
CA THR A 118 0.37 -9.81 -6.78
C THR A 118 -0.40 -9.09 -7.89
N ILE A 119 0.18 -8.00 -8.39
CA ILE A 119 -0.43 -7.17 -9.44
C ILE A 119 0.12 -7.58 -10.81
N MET A 120 -0.79 -7.67 -11.77
CA MET A 120 -0.50 -7.92 -13.17
C MET A 120 -1.03 -6.80 -14.04
N VAL A 121 -0.18 -6.25 -14.91
CA VAL A 121 -0.52 -5.27 -15.93
C VAL A 121 -0.41 -5.97 -17.29
N PRO A 122 -1.53 -6.32 -17.95
CA PRO A 122 -1.50 -6.94 -19.26
C PRO A 122 -1.03 -5.93 -20.31
N VAL A 123 -0.34 -6.41 -21.36
CA VAL A 123 0.06 -5.58 -22.50
C VAL A 123 -1.13 -5.38 -23.46
N GLN A 124 -1.97 -6.41 -23.60
CA GLN A 124 -3.11 -6.39 -24.51
C GLN A 124 -4.33 -5.66 -23.94
N ASN A 125 -5.14 -5.10 -24.86
CA ASN A 125 -6.37 -4.38 -24.53
C ASN A 125 -6.15 -3.18 -23.58
N GLN A 126 -5.11 -2.43 -23.81
CA GLN A 126 -4.77 -1.18 -23.14
C GLN A 126 -5.02 0.01 -24.09
N ASN A 127 -5.12 1.22 -23.53
CA ASN A 127 -5.22 2.45 -24.30
C ASN A 127 -3.86 2.98 -24.79
N LEU A 128 -2.76 2.41 -24.30
CA LEU A 128 -1.39 2.72 -24.68
C LEU A 128 -0.79 1.60 -25.52
N THR A 129 0.15 1.94 -26.38
CA THR A 129 0.95 0.99 -27.15
C THR A 129 1.90 0.20 -26.22
N SER A 130 2.40 -0.92 -26.70
CA SER A 130 3.36 -1.74 -25.94
C SER A 130 4.64 -0.97 -25.56
N ASP A 131 5.08 -0.02 -26.42
CA ASP A 131 6.25 0.81 -26.14
C ASP A 131 5.96 1.85 -25.05
N GLU A 132 4.82 2.52 -25.13
CA GLU A 132 4.39 3.47 -24.10
C GLU A 132 4.16 2.80 -22.74
N ILE A 133 3.59 1.59 -22.73
CA ILE A 133 3.43 0.79 -21.51
C ILE A 133 4.81 0.47 -20.91
N HIS A 134 5.75 0.00 -21.73
CA HIS A 134 7.10 -0.33 -21.27
C HIS A 134 7.82 0.90 -20.70
N GLU A 135 7.74 2.04 -21.38
CA GLU A 135 8.36 3.29 -20.92
C GLU A 135 7.74 3.76 -19.60
N LEU A 136 6.41 3.77 -19.50
CA LEU A 136 5.71 4.14 -18.27
C LEU A 136 6.08 3.23 -17.10
N LEU A 137 6.04 1.90 -17.29
CA LEU A 137 6.34 0.95 -16.21
C LEU A 137 7.81 0.98 -15.82
N SER A 138 8.72 1.27 -16.73
CA SER A 138 10.14 1.49 -16.42
C SER A 138 10.33 2.70 -15.51
N LYS A 139 9.65 3.82 -15.76
CA LYS A 139 9.65 4.99 -14.87
C LYS A 139 9.01 4.66 -13.51
N VAL A 140 7.85 4.00 -13.52
CA VAL A 140 7.15 3.60 -12.29
C VAL A 140 8.01 2.69 -11.42
N SER A 141 8.73 1.74 -12.01
CA SER A 141 9.65 0.84 -11.28
C SER A 141 10.71 1.62 -10.51
N VAL A 142 11.35 2.57 -11.16
CA VAL A 142 12.40 3.42 -10.54
C VAL A 142 11.79 4.33 -9.46
N ASP A 143 10.69 5.03 -9.78
CA ASP A 143 10.05 6.00 -8.88
C ASP A 143 9.44 5.36 -7.62
N SER A 144 9.14 4.07 -7.68
CA SER A 144 8.51 3.32 -6.59
C SER A 144 9.41 2.25 -6.00
N GLU A 145 10.66 2.18 -6.44
CA GLU A 145 11.67 1.22 -5.97
C GLU A 145 11.20 -0.24 -6.02
N LEU A 146 10.39 -0.57 -7.03
CA LEU A 146 9.78 -1.89 -7.20
C LEU A 146 10.38 -2.65 -8.38
N ASN A 147 10.59 -3.95 -8.19
CA ASN A 147 10.93 -4.84 -9.28
C ASN A 147 9.68 -5.30 -10.03
N PHE A 148 9.68 -5.10 -11.34
CA PHE A 148 8.71 -5.67 -12.24
C PHE A 148 9.30 -6.91 -12.92
N TYR A 149 8.45 -7.88 -13.15
CA TYR A 149 8.78 -9.15 -13.83
C TYR A 149 7.99 -9.19 -15.13
N GLU A 150 8.71 -9.23 -16.21
CA GLU A 150 8.13 -9.33 -17.55
C GLU A 150 7.83 -10.80 -17.92
N THR A 151 6.74 -11.02 -18.64
CA THR A 151 6.40 -12.35 -19.20
C THR A 151 5.80 -12.24 -20.58
N ASP A 152 6.19 -13.21 -21.44
CA ASP A 152 5.69 -13.34 -22.81
C ASP A 152 4.58 -14.40 -22.92
N THR A 153 4.23 -15.05 -21.82
CA THR A 153 3.17 -16.06 -21.76
C THR A 153 2.20 -15.80 -20.61
N GLY A 154 0.96 -16.22 -20.80
CA GLY A 154 -0.05 -16.24 -19.75
C GLY A 154 -0.20 -17.58 -19.06
N ALA A 155 0.49 -18.64 -19.55
CA ALA A 155 0.44 -19.97 -18.98
C ALA A 155 1.37 -20.09 -17.77
N SER A 156 0.82 -20.49 -16.63
CA SER A 156 1.55 -20.71 -15.39
C SER A 156 2.10 -22.13 -15.33
N GLN A 157 3.23 -22.32 -14.64
CA GLN A 157 3.76 -23.65 -14.34
C GLN A 157 2.98 -24.32 -13.20
N GLU A 158 2.49 -23.51 -12.26
CA GLU A 158 1.70 -23.94 -11.10
C GLU A 158 0.67 -22.86 -10.74
N GLY A 159 -0.47 -23.29 -10.22
CA GLY A 159 -1.53 -22.40 -9.74
C GLY A 159 -2.46 -21.93 -10.85
N ILE A 160 -2.69 -20.64 -10.96
CA ILE A 160 -3.65 -20.03 -11.91
C ILE A 160 -2.93 -19.34 -13.06
N ASP A 161 -3.44 -19.53 -14.28
CA ASP A 161 -2.99 -18.78 -15.45
C ASP A 161 -3.34 -17.29 -15.36
N LEU A 162 -2.55 -16.41 -16.00
CA LEU A 162 -2.74 -14.96 -15.96
C LEU A 162 -4.06 -14.52 -16.62
N GLY A 163 -4.63 -15.36 -17.49
CA GLY A 163 -5.96 -15.17 -18.08
C GLY A 163 -7.13 -15.58 -17.17
N SER A 164 -6.86 -16.21 -16.02
CA SER A 164 -7.88 -16.75 -15.12
C SER A 164 -8.81 -15.65 -14.58
N ARG A 165 -10.08 -16.03 -14.35
CA ARG A 165 -11.08 -15.21 -13.62
C ARG A 165 -10.68 -14.87 -12.18
N ASN A 166 -9.67 -15.54 -11.63
CA ASN A 166 -9.08 -15.25 -10.33
C ASN A 166 -8.10 -14.07 -10.36
N PHE A 167 -7.78 -13.51 -11.53
CA PHE A 167 -7.19 -12.20 -11.68
C PHE A 167 -8.30 -11.15 -11.78
N LYS A 168 -8.57 -10.43 -10.69
CA LYS A 168 -9.62 -9.42 -10.59
C LYS A 168 -9.16 -8.07 -11.06
N ASN A 169 -9.99 -7.38 -11.84
CA ASN A 169 -9.70 -6.01 -12.26
C ASN A 169 -9.66 -5.06 -11.07
N ILE A 170 -8.67 -4.19 -11.07
CA ILE A 170 -8.54 -3.11 -10.08
C ILE A 170 -9.09 -1.83 -10.71
N LYS A 171 -9.89 -1.11 -9.94
CA LYS A 171 -10.41 0.21 -10.33
C LYS A 171 -9.61 1.30 -9.61
N LYS A 172 -9.35 2.41 -10.29
CA LYS A 172 -8.70 3.57 -9.68
C LYS A 172 -9.57 4.12 -8.54
N PRO A 173 -9.05 4.21 -7.31
CA PRO A 173 -9.82 4.73 -6.18
C PRO A 173 -10.00 6.25 -6.30
N LYS A 174 -11.16 6.72 -5.87
CA LYS A 174 -11.47 8.14 -5.62
C LYS A 174 -11.77 8.26 -4.13
N ILE A 175 -10.87 8.91 -3.38
CA ILE A 175 -10.86 8.83 -1.92
C ILE A 175 -11.29 10.15 -1.31
N GLY A 176 -12.30 10.11 -0.41
CA GLY A 176 -12.65 11.17 0.50
C GLY A 176 -12.10 10.89 1.90
N LEU A 177 -11.63 11.91 2.58
CA LEU A 177 -11.16 11.86 3.96
C LEU A 177 -11.98 12.85 4.80
N LEU A 178 -12.65 12.37 5.83
CA LEU A 178 -13.37 13.22 6.76
C LEU A 178 -12.40 14.07 7.58
N VAL A 179 -12.69 15.36 7.67
CA VAL A 179 -11.94 16.33 8.48
C VAL A 179 -12.92 17.28 9.18
N GLY A 180 -12.44 18.13 10.09
CA GLY A 180 -13.24 19.13 10.78
C GLY A 180 -13.73 18.68 12.15
N ASP A 181 -14.86 19.22 12.57
CA ASP A 181 -15.37 19.04 13.94
C ASP A 181 -15.63 17.58 14.28
N GLY A 182 -15.15 17.15 15.46
CA GLY A 182 -15.26 15.79 15.94
C GLY A 182 -14.22 14.82 15.37
N VAL A 183 -13.41 15.25 14.39
CA VAL A 183 -12.32 14.46 13.82
C VAL A 183 -11.00 14.78 14.51
N ARG A 184 -10.25 13.74 14.90
CA ARG A 184 -8.91 13.90 15.45
C ARG A 184 -7.93 14.31 14.35
N SER A 185 -7.42 15.53 14.43
CA SER A 185 -6.60 16.14 13.36
C SER A 185 -5.30 15.38 13.08
N TYR A 186 -4.67 14.82 14.09
CA TYR A 186 -3.45 14.01 13.91
C TYR A 186 -3.70 12.78 13.05
N ASP A 187 -4.75 12.02 13.33
CA ASP A 187 -5.09 10.81 12.57
C ASP A 187 -5.44 11.16 11.11
N ALA A 188 -6.19 12.26 10.90
CA ALA A 188 -6.49 12.75 9.55
C ALA A 188 -5.22 13.21 8.81
N GLY A 189 -4.31 13.88 9.53
CA GLY A 189 -3.03 14.35 9.02
C GLY A 189 -2.10 13.21 8.58
N GLU A 190 -2.01 12.15 9.37
CA GLU A 190 -1.22 10.95 9.05
C GLU A 190 -1.75 10.27 7.77
N ILE A 191 -3.06 10.06 7.68
CA ILE A 191 -3.69 9.45 6.50
C ILE A 191 -3.45 10.31 5.26
N TRP A 192 -3.67 11.63 5.37
CA TRP A 192 -3.41 12.54 4.28
C TRP A 192 -1.94 12.52 3.85
N TYR A 193 -1.00 12.55 4.81
CA TYR A 193 0.43 12.56 4.53
C TYR A 193 0.88 11.31 3.77
N ILE A 194 0.46 10.13 4.23
CA ILE A 194 0.80 8.87 3.56
C ILE A 194 0.21 8.84 2.14
N MET A 195 -1.07 9.15 1.99
CA MET A 195 -1.72 9.06 0.68
C MET A 195 -1.18 10.11 -0.30
N ASP A 196 -1.23 11.38 0.09
CA ASP A 196 -0.91 12.50 -0.80
C ASP A 196 0.60 12.69 -0.98
N ARG A 197 1.38 12.66 0.13
CA ARG A 197 2.81 13.01 0.10
C ARG A 197 3.71 11.81 -0.16
N GLN A 198 3.41 10.63 0.37
CA GLN A 198 4.25 9.45 0.18
C GLN A 198 3.87 8.67 -1.09
N TYR A 199 2.58 8.46 -1.31
CA TYR A 199 2.10 7.62 -2.41
C TYR A 199 1.64 8.41 -3.64
N ASN A 200 1.58 9.75 -3.58
CA ASN A 200 1.03 10.59 -4.64
C ASN A 200 -0.39 10.17 -5.06
N ILE A 201 -1.19 9.72 -4.09
CA ILE A 201 -2.60 9.38 -4.26
C ILE A 201 -3.43 10.58 -3.82
N PRO A 202 -4.09 11.33 -4.72
CA PRO A 202 -4.91 12.47 -4.36
C PRO A 202 -6.06 12.04 -3.44
N ILE A 203 -6.23 12.77 -2.35
CA ILE A 203 -7.30 12.55 -1.38
C ILE A 203 -8.08 13.84 -1.15
N SER A 204 -9.40 13.79 -1.25
CA SER A 204 -10.26 14.94 -1.00
C SER A 204 -10.57 15.07 0.48
N LYS A 205 -10.12 16.16 1.11
CA LYS A 205 -10.48 16.47 2.49
C LYS A 205 -11.89 17.06 2.52
N ILE A 206 -12.80 16.44 3.26
CA ILE A 206 -14.21 16.76 3.33
C ILE A 206 -14.55 17.14 4.77
N ASP A 207 -14.87 18.41 4.98
CA ASP A 207 -15.25 18.92 6.28
C ASP A 207 -16.62 18.37 6.69
N THR A 208 -16.78 18.01 7.98
CA THR A 208 -18.02 17.51 8.57
C THR A 208 -19.20 18.47 8.32
N ARG A 209 -18.96 19.78 8.29
CA ARG A 209 -19.99 20.82 8.07
C ARG A 209 -20.59 20.81 6.67
N ILE A 210 -19.86 20.29 5.68
CA ILE A 210 -20.33 20.25 4.28
C ILE A 210 -20.73 18.84 3.84
N LEU A 211 -20.52 17.82 4.66
CA LEU A 211 -20.73 16.42 4.32
C LEU A 211 -22.16 16.12 3.83
N GLU A 212 -23.15 16.77 4.42
CA GLU A 212 -24.53 16.63 4.01
C GLU A 212 -24.79 17.13 2.57
N ARG A 213 -24.04 18.14 2.12
CA ARG A 213 -24.25 18.80 0.82
C ARG A 213 -23.47 18.18 -0.32
N ILE A 214 -22.38 17.46 -0.04
CA ILE A 214 -21.54 16.89 -1.10
C ILE A 214 -22.20 15.66 -1.74
N ASN A 215 -21.86 15.39 -2.98
CA ASN A 215 -22.24 14.15 -3.65
C ASN A 215 -21.22 13.05 -3.36
N LEU A 216 -21.60 12.05 -2.54
CA LEU A 216 -20.75 10.90 -2.18
C LEU A 216 -20.47 9.97 -3.36
N GLU A 217 -21.31 9.96 -4.42
CA GLU A 217 -21.10 9.14 -5.63
C GLU A 217 -19.81 9.49 -6.40
N LYS A 218 -19.23 10.66 -6.12
CA LYS A 218 -17.92 11.03 -6.66
C LYS A 218 -16.78 10.21 -6.08
N TYR A 219 -16.99 9.53 -4.95
CA TYR A 219 -15.99 8.77 -4.22
C TYR A 219 -16.29 7.28 -4.26
N THR A 220 -15.25 6.48 -4.36
CA THR A 220 -15.32 5.03 -4.23
C THR A 220 -15.03 4.59 -2.80
N HIS A 221 -14.20 5.37 -2.10
CA HIS A 221 -13.80 5.12 -0.71
C HIS A 221 -13.96 6.40 0.10
N PHE A 222 -14.44 6.25 1.33
CA PHE A 222 -14.53 7.35 2.27
C PHE A 222 -13.91 6.92 3.59
N ILE A 223 -12.93 7.70 4.07
CA ILE A 223 -12.17 7.37 5.27
C ILE A 223 -12.64 8.27 6.40
N PHE A 224 -13.06 7.66 7.49
CA PHE A 224 -13.28 8.32 8.76
C PHE A 224 -12.09 8.02 9.68
N PRO A 225 -11.22 8.98 9.95
CA PRO A 225 -10.24 8.87 11.02
C PRO A 225 -10.92 8.70 12.37
N SER A 226 -10.20 8.78 13.48
CA SER A 226 -10.83 8.84 14.79
C SER A 226 -11.89 9.96 14.82
N TYR A 227 -13.14 9.57 14.98
CA TYR A 227 -14.30 10.46 14.92
C TYR A 227 -15.24 10.19 16.10
N SER A 228 -15.57 11.23 16.85
CA SER A 228 -16.48 11.19 18.00
C SER A 228 -17.62 12.22 17.92
N GLY A 229 -17.80 12.86 16.75
CA GLY A 229 -18.83 13.85 16.52
C GLY A 229 -20.22 13.27 16.29
N ILE A 230 -21.17 14.14 16.03
CA ILE A 230 -22.56 13.80 15.70
C ILE A 230 -22.82 14.25 14.26
N LEU A 231 -23.37 13.37 13.45
CA LEU A 231 -23.90 13.68 12.13
C LEU A 231 -25.43 13.68 12.17
N SER A 232 -26.06 14.47 11.30
CA SER A 232 -27.51 14.44 11.14
C SER A 232 -27.98 13.06 10.65
N GLU A 233 -29.20 12.68 10.99
CA GLU A 233 -29.83 11.45 10.49
C GLU A 233 -29.83 11.41 8.96
N THR A 234 -30.07 12.53 8.32
CA THR A 234 -30.00 12.68 6.86
C THR A 234 -28.62 12.29 6.32
N THR A 235 -27.55 12.76 6.98
CA THR A 235 -26.17 12.43 6.57
C THR A 235 -25.88 10.95 6.80
N ILE A 236 -26.32 10.38 7.92
CA ILE A 236 -26.15 8.96 8.22
C ILE A 236 -26.88 8.11 7.17
N HIS A 237 -28.13 8.41 6.86
CA HIS A 237 -28.89 7.75 5.80
C HIS A 237 -28.19 7.83 4.43
N LYS A 238 -27.66 9.00 4.10
CA LYS A 238 -26.91 9.21 2.86
C LYS A 238 -25.67 8.33 2.78
N ILE A 239 -24.91 8.19 3.87
CA ILE A 239 -23.72 7.33 3.94
C ILE A 239 -24.16 5.86 3.79
N LYS A 240 -25.18 5.40 4.50
CA LYS A 240 -25.71 4.04 4.39
C LYS A 240 -26.11 3.71 2.95
N SER A 241 -26.93 4.55 2.33
CA SER A 241 -27.35 4.37 0.94
C SER A 241 -26.17 4.35 -0.04
N TRP A 242 -25.13 5.15 0.20
CA TRP A 242 -23.91 5.12 -0.61
C TRP A 242 -23.15 3.80 -0.45
N ILE A 243 -23.07 3.25 0.78
CA ILE A 243 -22.45 1.93 1.04
C ILE A 243 -23.24 0.83 0.32
N GLU A 244 -24.59 0.83 0.42
CA GLU A 244 -25.48 -0.14 -0.24
C GLU A 244 -25.31 -0.14 -1.77
N ARG A 245 -24.95 1.02 -2.37
CA ARG A 245 -24.64 1.13 -3.79
C ARG A 245 -23.18 0.78 -4.15
N GLY A 246 -22.41 0.25 -3.19
CA GLY A 246 -21.04 -0.25 -3.42
C GLY A 246 -19.92 0.69 -3.01
N GLY A 247 -20.22 1.76 -2.28
CA GLY A 247 -19.23 2.61 -1.64
C GLY A 247 -18.50 1.87 -0.52
N THR A 248 -17.22 2.15 -0.31
CA THR A 248 -16.40 1.55 0.75
C THR A 248 -16.12 2.57 1.85
N LEU A 249 -16.67 2.34 3.05
CA LEU A 249 -16.38 3.14 4.23
C LEU A 249 -15.26 2.50 5.05
N ILE A 250 -14.20 3.26 5.31
CA ILE A 250 -13.05 2.83 6.12
C ILE A 250 -13.07 3.62 7.43
N LEU A 251 -13.06 2.91 8.54
CA LEU A 251 -13.23 3.48 9.88
C LEU A 251 -12.01 3.16 10.76
N TYR A 252 -11.54 4.18 11.47
CA TYR A 252 -10.44 4.03 12.43
C TYR A 252 -10.88 4.39 13.83
N ARG A 253 -10.38 3.64 14.83
CA ARG A 253 -10.51 3.94 16.28
C ARG A 253 -11.98 4.24 16.68
N GLU A 254 -12.24 5.44 17.24
CA GLU A 254 -13.54 5.86 17.74
C GLU A 254 -14.62 5.91 16.66
N ALA A 255 -14.25 6.11 15.39
CA ALA A 255 -15.20 6.05 14.28
C ALA A 255 -15.88 4.68 14.16
N ILE A 256 -15.23 3.59 14.61
CA ILE A 256 -15.83 2.26 14.66
C ILE A 256 -16.99 2.23 15.67
N GLN A 257 -16.83 2.88 16.82
CA GLN A 257 -17.90 2.95 17.83
C GLN A 257 -19.03 3.85 17.37
N TRP A 258 -18.69 4.95 16.68
CA TRP A 258 -19.70 5.80 16.02
C TRP A 258 -20.54 4.98 15.03
N ALA A 259 -19.93 4.19 14.15
CA ALA A 259 -20.64 3.38 13.17
C ALA A 259 -21.49 2.27 13.78
N LYS A 260 -21.11 1.71 14.94
CA LYS A 260 -21.92 0.72 15.65
C LYS A 260 -23.19 1.28 16.26
N LYS A 261 -23.23 2.59 16.54
CA LYS A 261 -24.38 3.27 17.13
C LYS A 261 -25.38 3.77 16.09
N ASN A 262 -24.93 3.93 14.86
CA ASN A 262 -25.67 4.49 13.74
C ASN A 262 -25.91 3.45 12.64
#